data_d203c438a8826012d70d898295c8b8ca
#
_entry.id   d203c438a8826012d70d898295c8b8ca
#
_cell.length_a   1.000
_cell.length_b   1.000
_cell.length_c   1.000
_cell.angle_alpha   90.00
_cell.angle_beta   90.00
_cell.angle_gamma   90.00
#
_symmetry.space_group_name_H-M   'P 1'
#
loop_
_entity.id
_entity.type
_entity.pdbx_description
1 polymer ?
#
loop_
_entity_poly.entity_id
_entity_poly.type
_entity_poly.pdbx_seq_one_letter_code
_entity_poly.pdbx_strand_id
1 'polypeptide(L)'
;MDFNFVAFFFNPLVLLFLTMTLGNLFGELKIGKFKFGITGTLFVGLVIGYFLTQYAAGVPKESRYFASAMAVMQGKVIPGPLMNLALLVFIVGTGLLAASDMKYALTKFGKQFVILAIFIPFVGAVASYGSSQLLQDMSPFQMTGTYTGALTSSTGLAAATESSDSEARRLGMEFGSQPESARKKIIAIINSARVRDAKLRHESAPAPLTLEGTQSLSQEDVEVFVTEAKAGVGVGHSIGYPFGVLFLILAINLIPKIFGLDVEDEKKRYFAQKALDIKNDASLVTEKHQ
;
A
#
# COMPACT_ATOMS: atom_id res chain seq x y z
N MET A 1 9.72 33.13 21.79
CA MET A 1 9.80 31.69 21.42
C MET A 1 9.92 31.64 19.91
N ASP A 2 11.12 31.39 19.41
CA ASP A 2 11.30 31.27 17.98
C ASP A 2 10.67 29.96 17.51
N PHE A 3 9.69 30.06 16.60
CA PHE A 3 9.02 28.89 16.03
C PHE A 3 10.02 28.06 15.21
N ASN A 4 10.18 26.81 15.59
CA ASN A 4 11.15 25.94 14.94
C ASN A 4 10.49 25.16 13.80
N PHE A 5 10.58 25.69 12.59
CA PHE A 5 10.03 25.09 11.38
C PHE A 5 10.53 23.65 11.14
N VAL A 6 11.78 23.37 11.41
CA VAL A 6 12.38 22.04 11.19
C VAL A 6 11.73 20.99 12.09
N ALA A 7 11.64 21.28 13.40
CA ALA A 7 10.98 20.39 14.35
C ALA A 7 9.50 20.19 14.02
N PHE A 8 8.85 21.25 13.53
CA PHE A 8 7.45 21.21 13.14
C PHE A 8 7.24 20.25 11.95
N PHE A 9 8.03 20.38 10.86
CA PHE A 9 7.88 19.55 9.68
C PHE A 9 8.41 18.12 9.84
N PHE A 10 9.26 17.84 10.83
CA PHE A 10 9.63 16.47 11.16
C PHE A 10 8.67 15.77 12.14
N ASN A 11 7.64 16.47 12.63
CA ASN A 11 6.64 15.86 13.50
C ASN A 11 5.70 14.97 12.69
N PRO A 12 5.57 13.66 13.03
CA PRO A 12 4.71 12.72 12.28
C PRO A 12 3.24 13.15 12.17
N LEU A 13 2.69 13.73 13.25
CA LEU A 13 1.30 14.17 13.27
C LEU A 13 1.10 15.39 12.36
N VAL A 14 2.03 16.33 12.38
CA VAL A 14 1.99 17.50 11.49
C VAL A 14 2.04 17.06 10.03
N LEU A 15 2.96 16.16 9.69
CA LEU A 15 3.07 15.63 8.33
C LEU A 15 1.79 14.89 7.91
N LEU A 16 1.21 14.09 8.81
CA LEU A 16 -0.03 13.38 8.54
C LEU A 16 -1.18 14.35 8.26
N PHE A 17 -1.43 15.32 9.14
CA PHE A 17 -2.50 16.29 8.96
C PHE A 17 -2.28 17.21 7.77
N LEU A 18 -1.03 17.65 7.53
CA LEU A 18 -0.66 18.45 6.37
C LEU A 18 -0.94 17.68 5.07
N THR A 19 -0.49 16.43 5.00
CA THR A 19 -0.72 15.56 3.84
C THR A 19 -2.20 15.30 3.61
N MET A 20 -2.98 15.04 4.67
CA MET A 20 -4.43 14.85 4.57
C MET A 20 -5.12 16.12 4.08
N THR A 21 -4.78 17.28 4.64
CA THR A 21 -5.42 18.55 4.26
C THR A 21 -5.10 18.92 2.82
N LEU A 22 -3.82 18.97 2.45
CA LEU A 22 -3.40 19.30 1.09
C LEU A 22 -3.85 18.23 0.08
N GLY A 23 -3.82 16.96 0.49
CA GLY A 23 -4.28 15.86 -0.34
C GLY A 23 -5.78 15.89 -0.61
N ASN A 24 -6.58 16.25 0.38
CA ASN A 24 -8.02 16.45 0.20
C ASN A 24 -8.30 17.62 -0.73
N LEU A 25 -7.63 18.77 -0.53
CA LEU A 25 -7.73 19.93 -1.42
C LEU A 25 -7.35 19.57 -2.87
N PHE A 26 -6.25 18.84 -3.04
CA PHE A 26 -5.84 18.35 -4.35
C PHE A 26 -6.87 17.37 -4.93
N GLY A 27 -7.44 16.52 -4.08
CA GLY A 27 -8.49 15.55 -4.44
C GLY A 27 -9.76 16.20 -4.98
N GLU A 28 -10.07 17.44 -4.57
CA GLU A 28 -11.22 18.22 -5.08
C GLU A 28 -11.00 18.77 -6.48
N LEU A 29 -9.77 18.76 -7.00
CA LEU A 29 -9.48 19.21 -8.36
C LEU A 29 -10.21 18.33 -9.38
N LYS A 30 -10.91 18.98 -10.30
CA LYS A 30 -11.63 18.33 -11.40
C LYS A 30 -10.90 18.57 -12.72
N ILE A 31 -10.58 17.48 -13.41
CA ILE A 31 -10.05 17.52 -14.78
C ILE A 31 -11.11 16.90 -15.69
N GLY A 32 -11.91 17.73 -16.33
CA GLY A 32 -13.07 17.28 -17.09
C GLY A 32 -14.13 16.61 -16.21
N LYS A 33 -14.43 15.34 -16.47
CA LYS A 33 -15.34 14.52 -15.64
C LYS A 33 -14.63 13.78 -14.50
N PHE A 34 -13.30 13.88 -14.43
CA PHE A 34 -12.47 13.18 -13.44
C PHE A 34 -12.22 14.05 -12.21
N LYS A 35 -12.28 13.41 -11.03
CA LYS A 35 -11.94 13.98 -9.72
C LYS A 35 -11.01 13.00 -9.02
N PHE A 36 -9.88 13.48 -8.47
CA PHE A 36 -8.91 12.63 -7.79
C PHE A 36 -9.47 12.02 -6.49
N GLY A 37 -10.35 12.74 -5.80
CA GLY A 37 -10.92 12.26 -4.54
C GLY A 37 -9.86 11.96 -3.49
N ILE A 38 -10.06 10.90 -2.72
CA ILE A 38 -9.12 10.46 -1.66
C ILE A 38 -7.73 10.12 -2.21
N THR A 39 -7.63 9.70 -3.48
CA THR A 39 -6.34 9.42 -4.14
C THR A 39 -5.41 10.64 -4.18
N GLY A 40 -5.97 11.86 -4.12
CA GLY A 40 -5.19 13.10 -4.00
C GLY A 40 -4.23 13.09 -2.81
N THR A 41 -4.63 12.48 -1.70
CA THR A 41 -3.78 12.37 -0.50
C THR A 41 -2.53 11.51 -0.75
N LEU A 42 -2.64 10.45 -1.55
CA LEU A 42 -1.48 9.63 -1.94
C LEU A 42 -0.48 10.46 -2.75
N PHE A 43 -0.95 11.17 -3.80
CA PHE A 43 -0.06 11.97 -4.65
C PHE A 43 0.62 13.08 -3.86
N VAL A 44 -0.13 13.80 -3.03
CA VAL A 44 0.45 14.84 -2.17
C VAL A 44 1.44 14.24 -1.18
N GLY A 45 1.15 13.06 -0.60
CA GLY A 45 2.05 12.35 0.30
C GLY A 45 3.35 11.95 -0.37
N LEU A 46 3.32 11.48 -1.62
CA LEU A 46 4.53 11.18 -2.40
C LEU A 46 5.38 12.43 -2.65
N VAL A 47 4.75 13.54 -3.01
CA VAL A 47 5.45 14.82 -3.24
C VAL A 47 6.09 15.35 -1.96
N ILE A 48 5.32 15.39 -0.86
CA ILE A 48 5.82 15.82 0.46
C ILE A 48 6.97 14.89 0.90
N GLY A 49 6.78 13.58 0.78
CA GLY A 49 7.79 12.59 1.14
C GLY A 49 9.08 12.76 0.36
N TYR A 50 9.00 13.02 -0.94
CA TYR A 50 10.16 13.30 -1.78
C TYR A 50 10.94 14.53 -1.30
N PHE A 51 10.29 15.67 -1.14
CA PHE A 51 10.95 16.89 -0.69
C PHE A 51 11.49 16.77 0.74
N LEU A 52 10.75 16.11 1.63
CA LEU A 52 11.18 15.87 3.00
C LEU A 52 12.43 14.99 3.05
N THR A 53 12.50 13.95 2.21
CA THR A 53 13.68 13.06 2.12
C THR A 53 14.89 13.81 1.56
N GLN A 54 14.71 14.66 0.54
CA GLN A 54 15.78 15.50 0.02
C GLN A 54 16.32 16.48 1.07
N TYR A 55 15.42 17.11 1.84
CA TYR A 55 15.80 17.98 2.93
C TYR A 55 16.53 17.22 4.06
N ALA A 56 16.01 16.05 4.45
CA ALA A 56 16.59 15.20 5.47
C ALA A 56 18.02 14.75 5.12
N ALA A 57 18.29 14.47 3.84
CA ALA A 57 19.62 14.10 3.35
C ALA A 57 20.67 15.19 3.52
N GLY A 58 20.25 16.46 3.62
CA GLY A 58 21.13 17.60 3.82
C GLY A 58 21.35 17.99 5.30
N VAL A 59 20.71 17.27 6.26
CA VAL A 59 20.83 17.61 7.68
C VAL A 59 22.19 17.12 8.26
N PRO A 60 23.03 18.04 8.79
CA PRO A 60 24.34 17.67 9.35
C PRO A 60 24.23 16.73 10.55
N LYS A 61 25.26 15.91 10.78
CA LYS A 61 25.33 14.91 11.88
C LYS A 61 25.25 15.57 13.27
N GLU A 62 25.79 16.76 13.37
CA GLU A 62 25.82 17.57 14.61
C GLU A 62 24.48 18.25 14.91
N SER A 63 23.55 18.20 13.98
CA SER A 63 22.23 18.81 14.17
C SER A 63 21.40 18.02 15.18
N ARG A 64 20.75 18.73 16.10
CA ARG A 64 19.75 18.13 17.01
C ARG A 64 18.59 17.42 16.29
N TYR A 65 18.42 17.65 15.01
CA TYR A 65 17.37 17.04 14.17
C TYR A 65 17.87 15.84 13.37
N PHE A 66 19.15 15.47 13.51
CA PHE A 66 19.73 14.38 12.74
C PHE A 66 18.99 13.05 12.93
N ALA A 67 18.59 12.73 14.19
CA ALA A 67 17.81 11.53 14.48
C ALA A 67 16.45 11.51 13.74
N SER A 68 15.76 12.65 13.68
CA SER A 68 14.49 12.79 12.95
C SER A 68 14.71 12.71 11.45
N ALA A 69 15.77 13.31 10.92
CA ALA A 69 16.16 13.21 9.52
C ALA A 69 16.46 11.75 9.14
N MET A 70 17.18 11.03 9.97
CA MET A 70 17.45 9.60 9.78
C MET A 70 16.16 8.77 9.73
N ALA A 71 15.20 9.04 10.64
CA ALA A 71 13.91 8.36 10.61
C ALA A 71 13.16 8.58 9.29
N VAL A 72 13.19 9.81 8.75
CA VAL A 72 12.62 10.13 7.42
C VAL A 72 13.30 9.31 6.33
N MET A 73 14.64 9.32 6.29
CA MET A 73 15.42 8.64 5.25
C MET A 73 15.28 7.11 5.30
N GLN A 74 15.03 6.55 6.49
CA GLN A 74 14.74 5.12 6.69
C GLN A 74 13.27 4.74 6.46
N GLY A 75 12.41 5.70 6.07
CA GLY A 75 10.98 5.45 5.92
C GLY A 75 10.22 5.22 7.24
N LYS A 76 10.82 5.60 8.37
CA LYS A 76 10.26 5.42 9.73
C LYS A 76 9.62 6.69 10.28
N VAL A 77 9.03 7.51 9.41
CA VAL A 77 8.42 8.79 9.79
C VAL A 77 7.20 8.59 10.69
N ILE A 78 6.37 7.63 10.35
CA ILE A 78 5.17 7.32 11.13
C ILE A 78 5.51 6.21 12.12
N PRO A 79 5.35 6.44 13.43
CA PRO A 79 5.55 5.40 14.44
C PRO A 79 4.66 4.19 14.19
N GLY A 80 5.20 2.97 14.36
CA GLY A 80 4.49 1.72 14.12
C GLY A 80 3.12 1.63 14.81
N PRO A 81 2.98 1.97 16.10
CA PRO A 81 1.68 1.96 16.78
C PRO A 81 0.65 2.90 16.14
N LEU A 82 1.06 4.07 15.64
CA LEU A 82 0.18 5.01 14.96
C LEU A 82 -0.25 4.46 13.59
N MET A 83 0.66 3.83 12.86
CA MET A 83 0.35 3.15 11.60
C MET A 83 -0.66 2.02 11.80
N ASN A 84 -0.45 1.18 12.81
CA ASN A 84 -1.35 0.07 13.13
C ASN A 84 -2.74 0.57 13.55
N LEU A 85 -2.82 1.64 14.34
CA LEU A 85 -4.09 2.27 14.70
C LEU A 85 -4.82 2.81 13.47
N ALA A 86 -4.11 3.51 12.58
CA ALA A 86 -4.70 4.04 11.34
C ALA A 86 -5.21 2.92 10.43
N LEU A 87 -4.47 1.82 10.28
CA LEU A 87 -4.89 0.64 9.52
C LEU A 87 -6.13 -0.01 10.14
N LEU A 88 -6.17 -0.15 11.46
CA LEU A 88 -7.32 -0.74 12.16
C LEU A 88 -8.58 0.10 11.97
N VAL A 89 -8.48 1.42 12.15
CA VAL A 89 -9.60 2.36 11.92
C VAL A 89 -10.06 2.30 10.46
N PHE A 90 -9.12 2.22 9.50
CA PHE A 90 -9.43 2.10 8.08
C PHE A 90 -10.19 0.80 7.77
N ILE A 91 -9.71 -0.36 8.27
CA ILE A 91 -10.33 -1.66 8.02
C ILE A 91 -11.73 -1.71 8.64
N VAL A 92 -11.88 -1.27 9.89
CA VAL A 92 -13.18 -1.23 10.57
C VAL A 92 -14.14 -0.28 9.87
N GLY A 93 -13.66 0.93 9.53
CA GLY A 93 -14.48 1.94 8.84
C GLY A 93 -14.98 1.47 7.47
N THR A 94 -14.09 0.90 6.65
CA THR A 94 -14.48 0.33 5.34
C THR A 94 -15.40 -0.87 5.48
N GLY A 95 -15.19 -1.73 6.47
CA GLY A 95 -16.06 -2.87 6.77
C GLY A 95 -17.47 -2.43 7.15
N LEU A 96 -17.60 -1.43 8.02
CA LEU A 96 -18.90 -0.90 8.43
C LEU A 96 -19.64 -0.23 7.27
N LEU A 97 -18.93 0.56 6.43
CA LEU A 97 -19.53 1.18 5.24
C LEU A 97 -19.99 0.14 4.22
N ALA A 98 -19.20 -0.92 4.00
CA ALA A 98 -19.54 -1.97 3.07
C ALA A 98 -20.71 -2.85 3.57
N ALA A 99 -20.81 -3.06 4.87
CA ALA A 99 -21.80 -3.97 5.46
C ALA A 99 -23.26 -3.57 5.14
N SER A 100 -23.55 -2.27 5.07
CA SER A 100 -24.90 -1.76 4.79
C SER A 100 -25.40 -2.14 3.39
N ASP A 101 -24.54 -2.11 2.39
CA ASP A 101 -24.90 -2.39 1.00
C ASP A 101 -24.61 -3.84 0.59
N MET A 102 -23.75 -4.52 1.33
CA MET A 102 -23.30 -5.88 1.03
C MET A 102 -24.46 -6.90 1.07
N LYS A 103 -25.37 -6.78 2.05
CA LYS A 103 -26.50 -7.69 2.18
C LYS A 103 -27.34 -7.71 0.90
N TYR A 104 -27.72 -6.53 0.39
CA TYR A 104 -28.50 -6.42 -0.86
C TYR A 104 -27.72 -6.90 -2.08
N ALA A 105 -26.47 -6.47 -2.21
CA ALA A 105 -25.60 -6.84 -3.33
C ALA A 105 -25.37 -8.36 -3.38
N LEU A 106 -25.07 -8.99 -2.23
CA LEU A 106 -24.84 -10.44 -2.16
C LEU A 106 -26.12 -11.23 -2.40
N THR A 107 -27.29 -10.77 -1.94
CA THR A 107 -28.54 -11.47 -2.17
C THR A 107 -28.92 -11.48 -3.65
N LYS A 108 -28.72 -10.35 -4.35
CA LYS A 108 -29.15 -10.19 -5.75
C LYS A 108 -28.10 -10.63 -6.77
N PHE A 109 -26.83 -10.30 -6.52
CA PHE A 109 -25.70 -10.51 -7.45
C PHE A 109 -24.59 -11.38 -6.87
N GLY A 110 -24.83 -12.04 -5.73
CA GLY A 110 -23.79 -12.67 -4.92
C GLY A 110 -22.90 -13.63 -5.69
N LYS A 111 -23.49 -14.44 -6.59
CA LYS A 111 -22.72 -15.38 -7.40
C LYS A 111 -21.72 -14.65 -8.32
N GLN A 112 -22.16 -13.61 -9.00
CA GLN A 112 -21.30 -12.82 -9.89
C GLN A 112 -20.22 -12.07 -9.12
N PHE A 113 -20.59 -11.46 -7.99
CA PHE A 113 -19.62 -10.74 -7.15
C PHE A 113 -18.57 -11.66 -6.53
N VAL A 114 -18.97 -12.84 -6.04
CA VAL A 114 -18.03 -13.83 -5.50
C VAL A 114 -17.07 -14.33 -6.59
N ILE A 115 -17.59 -14.65 -7.78
CA ILE A 115 -16.74 -15.07 -8.89
C ILE A 115 -15.75 -13.97 -9.26
N LEU A 116 -16.19 -12.72 -9.41
CA LEU A 116 -15.30 -11.60 -9.75
C LEU A 116 -14.31 -11.28 -8.65
N ALA A 117 -14.73 -11.35 -7.37
CA ALA A 117 -13.88 -11.11 -6.22
C ALA A 117 -12.73 -12.12 -6.10
N ILE A 118 -12.91 -13.34 -6.60
CA ILE A 118 -11.87 -14.37 -6.65
C ILE A 118 -11.06 -14.24 -7.95
N PHE A 119 -11.76 -14.10 -9.07
CA PHE A 119 -11.13 -14.13 -10.39
C PHE A 119 -10.18 -12.95 -10.65
N ILE A 120 -10.58 -11.72 -10.30
CA ILE A 120 -9.77 -10.53 -10.56
C ILE A 120 -8.44 -10.57 -9.78
N PRO A 121 -8.43 -10.81 -8.45
CA PRO A 121 -7.16 -10.95 -7.71
C PRO A 121 -6.33 -12.14 -8.19
N PHE A 122 -6.95 -13.26 -8.54
CA PHE A 122 -6.23 -14.43 -9.06
C PHE A 122 -5.51 -14.13 -10.38
N VAL A 123 -6.20 -13.52 -11.35
CA VAL A 123 -5.57 -13.10 -12.61
C VAL A 123 -4.46 -12.09 -12.37
N GLY A 124 -4.67 -11.13 -11.46
CA GLY A 124 -3.66 -10.17 -11.05
C GLY A 124 -2.43 -10.85 -10.42
N ALA A 125 -2.63 -11.85 -9.58
CA ALA A 125 -1.55 -12.62 -8.97
C ALA A 125 -0.74 -13.41 -10.02
N VAL A 126 -1.41 -14.08 -10.95
CA VAL A 126 -0.76 -14.81 -12.05
C VAL A 126 0.03 -13.85 -12.94
N ALA A 127 -0.55 -12.70 -13.30
CA ALA A 127 0.13 -11.68 -14.09
C ALA A 127 1.36 -11.11 -13.36
N SER A 128 1.24 -10.84 -12.06
CA SER A 128 2.36 -10.36 -11.24
C SER A 128 3.47 -11.40 -11.11
N TYR A 129 3.10 -12.66 -10.90
CA TYR A 129 4.07 -13.76 -10.88
C TYR A 129 4.78 -13.92 -12.23
N GLY A 130 4.03 -13.91 -13.34
CA GLY A 130 4.61 -13.94 -14.68
C GLY A 130 5.56 -12.77 -14.94
N SER A 131 5.17 -11.57 -14.54
CA SER A 131 6.02 -10.37 -14.64
C SER A 131 7.29 -10.47 -13.81
N SER A 132 7.25 -11.11 -12.64
CA SER A 132 8.42 -11.29 -11.79
C SER A 132 9.51 -12.17 -12.42
N GLN A 133 9.14 -13.05 -13.34
CA GLN A 133 10.10 -13.88 -14.10
C GLN A 133 10.81 -13.05 -15.19
N LEU A 134 10.19 -11.97 -15.66
CA LEU A 134 10.74 -11.07 -16.68
C LEU A 134 11.55 -9.93 -16.03
N LEU A 135 11.11 -9.43 -14.88
CA LEU A 135 11.70 -8.32 -14.16
C LEU A 135 12.59 -8.83 -13.00
N GLN A 136 13.72 -9.43 -13.36
CA GLN A 136 14.61 -10.09 -12.38
C GLN A 136 15.25 -9.14 -11.37
N ASP A 137 15.30 -7.83 -11.68
CA ASP A 137 15.87 -6.79 -10.81
C ASP A 137 14.93 -6.39 -9.66
N MET A 138 13.65 -6.73 -9.74
CA MET A 138 12.68 -6.45 -8.67
C MET A 138 12.71 -7.56 -7.62
N SER A 139 12.71 -7.15 -6.34
CA SER A 139 12.57 -8.13 -5.26
C SER A 139 11.16 -8.72 -5.23
N PRO A 140 10.96 -9.96 -4.73
CA PRO A 140 9.63 -10.54 -4.56
C PRO A 140 8.70 -9.67 -3.72
N PHE A 141 9.25 -8.97 -2.72
CA PHE A 141 8.49 -8.06 -1.86
C PHE A 141 8.01 -6.82 -2.61
N GLN A 142 8.85 -6.23 -3.46
CA GLN A 142 8.44 -5.14 -4.34
C GLN A 142 7.36 -5.58 -5.32
N MET A 143 7.48 -6.79 -5.89
CA MET A 143 6.47 -7.33 -6.79
C MET A 143 5.12 -7.54 -6.07
N THR A 144 5.14 -8.05 -4.85
CA THR A 144 3.94 -8.19 -4.01
C THR A 144 3.28 -6.83 -3.75
N GLY A 145 4.09 -5.80 -3.47
CA GLY A 145 3.60 -4.44 -3.34
C GLY A 145 3.00 -3.91 -4.64
N THR A 146 3.68 -4.09 -5.77
CA THR A 146 3.19 -3.67 -7.09
C THR A 146 1.84 -4.31 -7.43
N TYR A 147 1.67 -5.59 -7.11
CA TYR A 147 0.40 -6.30 -7.23
C TYR A 147 -0.72 -5.63 -6.44
N THR A 148 -0.50 -5.37 -5.15
CA THR A 148 -1.52 -4.70 -4.32
C THR A 148 -1.79 -3.27 -4.76
N GLY A 149 -0.77 -2.56 -5.25
CA GLY A 149 -0.88 -1.22 -5.83
C GLY A 149 -1.70 -1.22 -7.13
N ALA A 150 -1.41 -2.12 -8.05
CA ALA A 150 -2.15 -2.25 -9.31
C ALA A 150 -3.63 -2.59 -9.10
N LEU A 151 -3.95 -3.35 -8.05
CA LEU A 151 -5.33 -3.62 -7.62
C LEU A 151 -5.94 -2.47 -6.79
N THR A 152 -5.21 -1.40 -6.55
CA THR A 152 -5.64 -0.27 -5.70
C THR A 152 -6.14 -0.70 -4.31
N SER A 153 -5.53 -1.76 -3.77
CA SER A 153 -5.98 -2.43 -2.55
C SER A 153 -5.15 -2.03 -1.33
N SER A 154 -5.62 -1.05 -0.56
CA SER A 154 -4.96 -0.66 0.70
C SER A 154 -5.04 -1.75 1.77
N THR A 155 -6.13 -2.52 1.83
CA THR A 155 -6.24 -3.71 2.70
C THR A 155 -5.28 -4.81 2.25
N GLY A 156 -5.12 -4.98 0.94
CA GLY A 156 -4.12 -5.87 0.34
C GLY A 156 -2.69 -5.45 0.70
N LEU A 157 -2.39 -4.14 0.72
CA LEU A 157 -1.10 -3.63 1.18
C LEU A 157 -0.81 -4.03 2.63
N ALA A 158 -1.79 -3.86 3.52
CA ALA A 158 -1.64 -4.24 4.93
C ALA A 158 -1.34 -5.73 5.08
N ALA A 159 -2.13 -6.59 4.42
CA ALA A 159 -1.93 -8.04 4.43
C ALA A 159 -0.59 -8.46 3.82
N ALA A 160 -0.19 -7.83 2.70
CA ALA A 160 1.07 -8.08 2.04
C ALA A 160 2.28 -7.68 2.91
N THR A 161 2.18 -6.56 3.64
CA THR A 161 3.23 -6.10 4.56
C THR A 161 3.42 -7.09 5.71
N GLU A 162 2.31 -7.56 6.32
CA GLU A 162 2.35 -8.54 7.41
C GLU A 162 2.86 -9.90 6.94
N SER A 163 2.37 -10.40 5.81
CA SER A 163 2.88 -11.63 5.19
C SER A 163 4.36 -11.54 4.87
N SER A 164 4.82 -10.38 4.37
CA SER A 164 6.23 -10.19 4.02
C SER A 164 7.12 -10.09 5.26
N ASP A 165 6.64 -9.52 6.37
CA ASP A 165 7.34 -9.55 7.66
C ASP A 165 7.56 -11.00 8.10
N SER A 166 6.48 -11.79 8.17
CA SER A 166 6.53 -13.18 8.62
C SER A 166 7.42 -14.04 7.73
N GLU A 167 7.29 -13.89 6.41
CA GLU A 167 8.09 -14.66 5.45
C GLU A 167 9.57 -14.26 5.46
N ALA A 168 9.89 -12.96 5.51
CA ALA A 168 11.26 -12.50 5.59
C ALA A 168 11.92 -12.95 6.89
N ARG A 169 11.19 -12.92 8.01
CA ARG A 169 11.69 -13.43 9.28
C ARG A 169 11.99 -14.94 9.21
N ARG A 170 11.07 -15.72 8.65
CA ARG A 170 11.27 -17.16 8.42
C ARG A 170 12.48 -17.43 7.54
N LEU A 171 12.56 -16.79 6.37
CA LEU A 171 13.68 -16.96 5.43
C LEU A 171 15.02 -16.54 6.05
N GLY A 172 15.04 -15.48 6.86
CA GLY A 172 16.22 -15.02 7.56
C GLY A 172 16.70 -16.00 8.64
N MET A 173 15.78 -16.52 9.46
CA MET A 173 16.11 -17.52 10.48
C MET A 173 16.53 -18.87 9.88
N GLU A 174 15.93 -19.26 8.77
CA GLU A 174 16.24 -20.49 8.03
C GLU A 174 17.27 -20.27 6.91
N PHE A 175 18.06 -19.21 6.96
CA PHE A 175 18.96 -18.79 5.87
C PHE A 175 19.86 -19.92 5.38
N GLY A 176 20.46 -20.71 6.29
CA GLY A 176 21.38 -21.80 5.94
C GLY A 176 20.73 -22.92 5.13
N SER A 177 19.43 -23.15 5.29
CA SER A 177 18.67 -24.17 4.56
C SER A 177 18.08 -23.68 3.23
N GLN A 178 18.19 -22.36 2.95
CA GLN A 178 17.66 -21.81 1.71
C GLN A 178 18.52 -22.18 0.48
N PRO A 179 17.90 -22.30 -0.71
CA PRO A 179 18.64 -22.47 -1.96
C PRO A 179 19.65 -21.34 -2.16
N GLU A 180 20.76 -21.62 -2.84
CA GLU A 180 21.83 -20.66 -3.08
C GLU A 180 21.34 -19.36 -3.72
N SER A 181 20.43 -19.46 -4.69
CA SER A 181 19.83 -18.31 -5.36
C SER A 181 19.04 -17.40 -4.40
N ALA A 182 18.33 -17.97 -3.42
CA ALA A 182 17.60 -17.21 -2.40
C ALA A 182 18.59 -16.58 -1.41
N ARG A 183 19.59 -17.32 -0.92
CA ARG A 183 20.64 -16.79 -0.04
C ARG A 183 21.37 -15.61 -0.68
N LYS A 184 21.69 -15.69 -1.97
CA LYS A 184 22.32 -14.60 -2.73
C LYS A 184 21.47 -13.35 -2.76
N LYS A 185 20.15 -13.47 -2.98
CA LYS A 185 19.21 -12.35 -2.96
C LYS A 185 19.07 -11.74 -1.56
N ILE A 186 18.99 -12.55 -0.52
CA ILE A 186 18.91 -12.07 0.87
C ILE A 186 20.15 -11.25 1.24
N ILE A 187 21.35 -11.80 0.97
CA ILE A 187 22.63 -11.12 1.18
C ILE A 187 22.69 -9.79 0.44
N ALA A 188 22.26 -9.76 -0.82
CA ALA A 188 22.26 -8.53 -1.63
C ALA A 188 21.37 -7.45 -1.02
N ILE A 189 20.18 -7.81 -0.52
CA ILE A 189 19.26 -6.88 0.16
C ILE A 189 19.92 -6.34 1.43
N ILE A 190 20.46 -7.21 2.29
CA ILE A 190 21.10 -6.79 3.54
C ILE A 190 22.30 -5.89 3.29
N ASN A 191 23.20 -6.28 2.36
CA ASN A 191 24.37 -5.48 2.04
C ASN A 191 24.00 -4.11 1.48
N SER A 192 23.00 -4.04 0.61
CA SER A 192 22.50 -2.78 0.06
C SER A 192 21.95 -1.87 1.16
N ALA A 193 21.21 -2.42 2.12
CA ALA A 193 20.69 -1.69 3.26
C ALA A 193 21.83 -1.17 4.16
N ARG A 194 22.81 -2.03 4.49
CA ARG A 194 23.97 -1.66 5.31
C ARG A 194 24.79 -0.53 4.68
N VAL A 195 25.05 -0.59 3.37
CA VAL A 195 25.77 0.47 2.65
C VAL A 195 24.99 1.77 2.65
N ARG A 196 23.69 1.69 2.40
CA ARG A 196 22.78 2.87 2.44
C ARG A 196 22.78 3.50 3.83
N ASP A 197 22.59 2.72 4.88
CA ASP A 197 22.53 3.20 6.26
C ASP A 197 23.87 3.79 6.73
N ALA A 198 25.00 3.17 6.37
CA ALA A 198 26.32 3.70 6.65
C ALA A 198 26.53 5.05 5.96
N LYS A 199 26.16 5.15 4.67
CA LYS A 199 26.22 6.41 3.92
C LYS A 199 25.39 7.51 4.58
N LEU A 200 24.17 7.17 5.04
CA LEU A 200 23.29 8.12 5.72
C LEU A 200 23.86 8.59 7.06
N ARG A 201 24.57 7.70 7.77
CA ARG A 201 25.24 8.02 9.03
C ARG A 201 26.61 8.68 8.84
N HIS A 202 27.06 8.85 7.60
CA HIS A 202 28.44 9.28 7.29
C HIS A 202 29.50 8.38 7.97
N GLU A 203 29.26 7.09 7.93
CA GLU A 203 30.13 6.05 8.51
C GLU A 203 30.67 5.14 7.39
N SER A 204 31.74 4.42 7.68
CA SER A 204 32.23 3.39 6.77
C SER A 204 31.23 2.22 6.76
N ALA A 205 30.92 1.71 5.57
CA ALA A 205 30.06 0.56 5.47
C ALA A 205 30.72 -0.66 6.14
N PRO A 206 29.96 -1.47 6.90
CA PRO A 206 30.49 -2.73 7.45
C PRO A 206 30.90 -3.68 6.33
N ALA A 207 31.76 -4.65 6.65
CA ALA A 207 32.17 -5.66 5.69
C ALA A 207 30.95 -6.38 5.09
N PRO A 208 30.90 -6.56 3.77
CA PRO A 208 29.76 -7.19 3.12
C PRO A 208 29.64 -8.66 3.52
N LEU A 209 28.41 -9.14 3.70
CA LEU A 209 28.13 -10.56 3.80
C LEU A 209 28.48 -11.23 2.46
N THR A 210 29.10 -12.40 2.52
CA THR A 210 29.41 -13.21 1.35
C THR A 210 28.71 -14.56 1.46
N LEU A 211 28.43 -15.19 0.32
CA LEU A 211 27.73 -16.48 0.29
C LEU A 211 28.55 -17.60 0.97
N GLU A 212 29.86 -17.58 0.77
CA GLU A 212 30.78 -18.55 1.32
C GLU A 212 31.05 -18.35 2.82
N GLY A 213 31.11 -17.08 3.25
CA GLY A 213 31.40 -16.73 4.64
C GLY A 213 30.19 -16.70 5.57
N THR A 214 28.96 -16.80 5.03
CA THR A 214 27.72 -16.64 5.82
C THR A 214 26.92 -17.95 5.80
N GLN A 215 26.97 -18.68 6.90
CA GLN A 215 26.16 -19.90 7.08
C GLN A 215 24.81 -19.61 7.76
N SER A 216 24.76 -18.60 8.61
CA SER A 216 23.56 -18.11 9.30
C SER A 216 23.59 -16.60 9.40
N LEU A 217 22.42 -15.98 9.49
CA LEU A 217 22.31 -14.54 9.74
C LEU A 217 22.29 -14.24 11.24
N SER A 218 22.87 -13.11 11.63
CA SER A 218 22.68 -12.56 12.96
C SER A 218 21.23 -12.06 13.13
N GLN A 219 20.78 -11.92 14.38
CA GLN A 219 19.45 -11.37 14.65
C GLN A 219 19.29 -9.96 14.08
N GLU A 220 20.36 -9.15 14.13
CA GLU A 220 20.38 -7.82 13.53
C GLU A 220 20.17 -7.88 12.01
N ASP A 221 20.83 -8.81 11.31
CA ASP A 221 20.68 -8.99 9.86
C ASP A 221 19.28 -9.46 9.47
N VAL A 222 18.69 -10.32 10.28
CA VAL A 222 17.30 -10.75 10.09
C VAL A 222 16.36 -9.54 10.21
N GLU A 223 16.53 -8.67 11.22
CA GLU A 223 15.71 -7.47 11.37
C GLU A 223 15.94 -6.45 10.24
N VAL A 224 17.18 -6.30 9.75
CA VAL A 224 17.46 -5.50 8.55
C VAL A 224 16.71 -6.07 7.36
N PHE A 225 16.80 -7.37 7.12
CA PHE A 225 16.11 -8.03 6.00
C PHE A 225 14.59 -7.89 6.09
N VAL A 226 13.99 -8.08 7.27
CA VAL A 226 12.56 -7.88 7.51
C VAL A 226 12.14 -6.43 7.22
N THR A 227 12.93 -5.47 7.70
CA THR A 227 12.66 -4.04 7.46
C THR A 227 12.67 -3.72 5.96
N GLU A 228 13.65 -4.23 5.22
CA GLU A 228 13.75 -4.04 3.77
C GLU A 228 12.63 -4.77 3.00
N ALA A 229 12.21 -5.92 3.46
CA ALA A 229 11.09 -6.65 2.86
C ALA A 229 9.80 -5.82 2.96
N LYS A 230 9.49 -5.29 4.13
CA LYS A 230 8.31 -4.41 4.35
C LYS A 230 8.42 -3.12 3.54
N ALA A 231 9.59 -2.48 3.54
CA ALA A 231 9.85 -1.29 2.73
C ALA A 231 9.65 -1.58 1.24
N GLY A 232 10.12 -2.74 0.77
CA GLY A 232 9.94 -3.20 -0.60
C GLY A 232 8.47 -3.31 -1.01
N VAL A 233 7.62 -3.86 -0.13
CA VAL A 233 6.15 -3.89 -0.37
C VAL A 233 5.60 -2.47 -0.52
N GLY A 234 5.97 -1.56 0.38
CA GLY A 234 5.53 -0.16 0.32
C GLY A 234 5.96 0.54 -0.97
N VAL A 235 7.21 0.37 -1.36
CA VAL A 235 7.76 0.92 -2.62
C VAL A 235 7.01 0.36 -3.83
N GLY A 236 6.87 -0.96 -3.91
CA GLY A 236 6.12 -1.60 -5.00
C GLY A 236 4.69 -1.10 -5.10
N HIS A 237 3.99 -1.00 -3.96
CA HIS A 237 2.63 -0.46 -3.91
C HIS A 237 2.55 0.98 -4.43
N SER A 238 3.47 1.83 -3.98
CA SER A 238 3.53 3.24 -4.40
C SER A 238 3.79 3.40 -5.90
N ILE A 239 4.53 2.48 -6.51
CA ILE A 239 4.75 2.46 -7.96
C ILE A 239 3.50 1.94 -8.69
N GLY A 240 2.92 0.83 -8.23
CA GLY A 240 1.77 0.19 -8.90
C GLY A 240 0.47 0.98 -8.79
N TYR A 241 0.24 1.64 -7.68
CA TYR A 241 -1.03 2.29 -7.35
C TYR A 241 -1.47 3.39 -8.34
N PRO A 242 -0.62 4.35 -8.76
CA PRO A 242 -1.02 5.36 -9.73
C PRO A 242 -1.49 4.75 -11.07
N PHE A 243 -0.80 3.71 -11.54
CA PHE A 243 -1.18 2.99 -12.75
C PHE A 243 -2.49 2.21 -12.55
N GLY A 244 -2.66 1.55 -11.40
CA GLY A 244 -3.90 0.86 -11.04
C GLY A 244 -5.11 1.82 -11.08
N VAL A 245 -4.98 2.99 -10.46
CA VAL A 245 -6.03 4.04 -10.49
C VAL A 245 -6.30 4.51 -11.92
N LEU A 246 -5.25 4.79 -12.70
CA LEU A 246 -5.41 5.22 -14.09
C LEU A 246 -6.16 4.18 -14.92
N PHE A 247 -5.75 2.91 -14.84
CA PHE A 247 -6.41 1.83 -15.58
C PHE A 247 -7.85 1.60 -15.12
N LEU A 248 -8.12 1.70 -13.82
CA LEU A 248 -9.48 1.61 -13.28
C LEU A 248 -10.39 2.71 -13.84
N ILE A 249 -9.90 3.95 -13.87
CA ILE A 249 -10.63 5.08 -14.46
C ILE A 249 -10.90 4.85 -15.94
N LEU A 250 -9.88 4.42 -16.69
CA LEU A 250 -10.05 4.09 -18.10
C LEU A 250 -11.08 2.97 -18.28
N ALA A 251 -11.02 1.91 -17.48
CA ALA A 251 -11.95 0.80 -17.55
C ALA A 251 -13.40 1.25 -17.28
N ILE A 252 -13.64 2.01 -16.22
CA ILE A 252 -14.99 2.52 -15.88
C ILE A 252 -15.55 3.41 -16.98
N ASN A 253 -14.73 4.15 -17.72
CA ASN A 253 -15.19 5.04 -18.79
C ASN A 253 -15.28 4.37 -20.16
N LEU A 254 -14.42 3.40 -20.47
CA LEU A 254 -14.34 2.76 -21.77
C LEU A 254 -15.21 1.52 -21.88
N ILE A 255 -15.25 0.67 -20.85
CA ILE A 255 -16.00 -0.59 -20.88
C ILE A 255 -17.48 -0.34 -21.19
N PRO A 256 -18.21 0.56 -20.51
CA PRO A 256 -19.61 0.82 -20.87
C PRO A 256 -19.77 1.27 -22.31
N LYS A 257 -18.87 2.12 -22.83
CA LYS A 257 -18.93 2.58 -24.23
C LYS A 257 -18.71 1.46 -25.23
N ILE A 258 -17.73 0.56 -24.96
CA ILE A 258 -17.44 -0.59 -25.82
C ILE A 258 -18.65 -1.53 -25.90
N PHE A 259 -19.36 -1.71 -24.79
CA PHE A 259 -20.56 -2.57 -24.72
C PHE A 259 -21.86 -1.83 -25.02
N GLY A 260 -21.82 -0.55 -25.40
CA GLY A 260 -23.02 0.26 -25.70
C GLY A 260 -23.95 0.47 -24.51
N LEU A 261 -23.41 0.43 -23.27
CA LEU A 261 -24.18 0.60 -22.04
C LEU A 261 -24.29 2.09 -21.67
N ASP A 262 -25.50 2.56 -21.40
CA ASP A 262 -25.73 3.87 -20.78
C ASP A 262 -25.69 3.71 -19.25
N VAL A 263 -24.61 4.20 -18.65
CA VAL A 263 -24.37 4.07 -17.20
C VAL A 263 -25.45 4.81 -16.38
N GLU A 264 -25.98 5.94 -16.87
CA GLU A 264 -27.02 6.67 -16.15
C GLU A 264 -28.36 5.94 -16.18
N ASP A 265 -28.70 5.31 -17.30
CA ASP A 265 -29.92 4.52 -17.40
C ASP A 265 -29.82 3.23 -16.58
N GLU A 266 -28.68 2.54 -16.60
CA GLU A 266 -28.46 1.37 -15.76
C GLU A 266 -28.50 1.70 -14.26
N LYS A 267 -27.94 2.85 -13.88
CA LYS A 267 -28.02 3.36 -12.50
C LYS A 267 -29.46 3.64 -12.08
N LYS A 268 -30.26 4.27 -12.94
CA LYS A 268 -31.69 4.52 -12.67
C LYS A 268 -32.46 3.21 -12.49
N ARG A 269 -32.23 2.25 -13.40
CA ARG A 269 -32.81 0.90 -13.31
C ARG A 269 -32.44 0.19 -12.01
N TYR A 270 -31.16 0.23 -11.64
CA TYR A 270 -30.70 -0.38 -10.39
C TYR A 270 -31.39 0.22 -9.14
N PHE A 271 -31.46 1.55 -9.04
CA PHE A 271 -32.11 2.17 -7.89
C PHE A 271 -33.61 1.97 -7.86
N ALA A 272 -34.29 1.99 -9.02
CA ALA A 272 -35.71 1.66 -9.12
C ALA A 272 -36.00 0.22 -8.66
N GLN A 273 -35.18 -0.72 -9.10
CA GLN A 273 -35.29 -2.14 -8.68
C GLN A 273 -35.03 -2.32 -7.19
N LYS A 274 -33.98 -1.67 -6.66
CA LYS A 274 -33.64 -1.71 -5.22
C LYS A 274 -34.81 -1.20 -4.37
N ALA A 275 -35.45 -0.11 -4.77
CA ALA A 275 -36.61 0.44 -4.08
C ALA A 275 -37.83 -0.49 -4.09
N LEU A 276 -38.08 -1.17 -5.24
CA LEU A 276 -39.13 -2.17 -5.34
C LEU A 276 -38.88 -3.40 -4.46
N ASP A 277 -37.66 -3.90 -4.48
CA ASP A 277 -37.28 -5.08 -3.68
C ASP A 277 -37.44 -4.80 -2.18
N ILE A 278 -36.99 -3.62 -1.70
CA ILE A 278 -37.14 -3.19 -0.29
C ILE A 278 -38.65 -3.07 0.08
N LYS A 279 -39.47 -2.53 -0.82
CA LYS A 279 -40.91 -2.40 -0.56
C LYS A 279 -41.60 -3.76 -0.45
N ASN A 280 -41.24 -4.70 -1.33
CA ASN A 280 -41.77 -6.07 -1.32
C ASN A 280 -41.36 -6.82 -0.06
N ASP A 281 -40.10 -6.70 0.36
CA ASP A 281 -39.63 -7.32 1.62
C ASP A 281 -40.38 -6.76 2.85
N ALA A 282 -40.60 -5.45 2.86
CA ALA A 282 -41.39 -4.82 3.97
C ALA A 282 -42.84 -5.26 3.98
N SER A 283 -43.50 -5.49 2.85
CA SER A 283 -44.85 -5.99 2.75
C SER A 283 -44.99 -7.44 3.23
N LEU A 284 -44.01 -8.30 2.90
CA LEU A 284 -43.96 -9.70 3.34
C LEU A 284 -43.75 -9.85 4.85
N VAL A 285 -43.07 -8.89 5.49
CA VAL A 285 -42.91 -8.87 6.96
C VAL A 285 -44.21 -8.48 7.64
N THR A 286 -44.96 -7.57 7.04
CA THR A 286 -46.25 -7.11 7.61
C THR A 286 -47.33 -8.20 7.51
N GLU A 287 -47.37 -8.97 6.43
CA GLU A 287 -48.31 -10.08 6.26
C GLU A 287 -48.01 -11.29 7.17
N LYS A 288 -46.77 -11.49 7.61
CA LYS A 288 -46.41 -12.58 8.53
C LYS A 288 -46.74 -12.30 9.99
N HIS A 289 -47.14 -11.10 10.33
CA HIS A 289 -47.51 -10.67 11.68
C HIS A 289 -49.01 -10.39 11.84
N GLN A 290 -49.84 -10.70 10.86
CA GLN A 290 -51.31 -10.81 10.92
C GLN A 290 -51.70 -12.28 10.93
#